data_3d9ade6dc8d2ee8cc41ec2f862f1a467
#
_entry.id   3d9ade6dc8d2ee8cc41ec2f862f1a467
#
_cell.length_a   1.000
_cell.length_b   1.000
_cell.length_c   1.000
_cell.angle_alpha   90.00
_cell.angle_beta   90.00
_cell.angle_gamma   90.00
#
_symmetry.space_group_name_H-M   'P 1'
#
loop_
_entity.id
_entity.type
_entity.pdbx_description
1 polymer ?
#
loop_
_entity_poly.entity_id
_entity_poly.type
_entity_poly.pdbx_seq_one_letter_code
_entity_poly.pdbx_strand_id
1 'polypeptide(L)'
;MTKSKYYAGVDYFRLVAALLIVAIHTSPLATYNETGDFILTRIVARVAVPFFFMASGFFVISRYSYNTEKLMRFVKRTASIYGAAILLYIPINIYNGYFRMENLLPNVIKDIVFDGTLYHLWYLPASILGALIAWYLVKRFDYKRAFIITAMLYVIGLLGDSYYGITEQSVLLKNIYDMLFQISDYTRNGIFFAPVFLVMGGFLADTKKEITLAKSISGFGISFVLLFMEAMILRSFELQRHDSIYVFLLPCMFFLFCGILRLKGKHNKNLKTISLLIYIIHPMMIVVVRLIAKLVHLENLLIDNSLIHYIVVCFASVVFSFVLTVLLDKFHSKNSKSRTDIERACADVDLNNLEHNVKVLKNAMPPKCELMAVVKAEAYGHGAFEISTHLNKIGINTFAVATIDEGIKLRKYGVRGEILILGYTDISRASELKKYDLSQTLIDYEYANALNQSGVTIKAHIKVNTGMNRLGISSEDSSKVGAIFKMKYIKVSGIFTHLCCSDSLSNDDVAFTNQQINNFYKLIDVLKDSGIRIPKLHIQSSYGLLNYPNLECDYVRVGIALYGVLSSPNDDTKLKLDLRPVLSLKSKVVLIRQVSKGESV
;
A
#
# COMPACT_ATOMS: atom_id res chain seq x y z
N MET A 1 6.11 -10.93 -7.49
CA MET A 1 6.19 -9.70 -6.67
C MET A 1 5.54 -9.95 -5.32
N THR A 2 6.32 -9.96 -4.25
CA THR A 2 5.86 -10.15 -2.88
C THR A 2 4.92 -9.00 -2.49
N LYS A 3 3.75 -9.34 -1.93
CA LYS A 3 2.74 -8.40 -1.43
C LYS A 3 3.35 -7.31 -0.55
N SER A 4 2.98 -6.05 -0.75
CA SER A 4 3.22 -5.02 0.26
C SER A 4 2.43 -5.38 1.53
N LYS A 5 3.13 -5.92 2.52
CA LYS A 5 2.58 -6.18 3.86
C LYS A 5 2.15 -4.82 4.43
N TYR A 6 0.86 -4.67 4.75
CA TYR A 6 0.36 -3.47 5.40
C TYR A 6 0.77 -3.47 6.87
N TYR A 7 1.36 -2.39 7.34
CA TYR A 7 1.83 -2.22 8.70
C TYR A 7 0.98 -1.16 9.43
N ALA A 8 -0.16 -1.56 9.95
CA ALA A 8 -1.10 -0.68 10.64
C ALA A 8 -0.44 0.13 11.78
N GLY A 9 0.43 -0.53 12.57
CA GLY A 9 1.15 0.12 13.66
C GLY A 9 1.99 1.31 13.22
N VAL A 10 2.60 1.24 12.02
CA VAL A 10 3.38 2.36 11.47
C VAL A 10 2.49 3.57 11.19
N ASP A 11 1.28 3.36 10.64
CA ASP A 11 0.38 4.46 10.33
C ASP A 11 -0.24 5.08 11.59
N TYR A 12 -0.57 4.29 12.60
CA TYR A 12 -1.02 4.80 13.91
C TYR A 12 0.07 5.58 14.63
N PHE A 13 1.29 5.04 14.66
CA PHE A 13 2.39 5.70 15.36
C PHE A 13 2.83 7.00 14.66
N ARG A 14 2.61 7.15 13.34
CA ARG A 14 2.81 8.44 12.65
C ARG A 14 2.00 9.57 13.27
N LEU A 15 0.75 9.30 13.65
CA LEU A 15 -0.08 10.30 14.32
C LEU A 15 0.47 10.64 15.71
N VAL A 16 0.83 9.63 16.50
CA VAL A 16 1.45 9.82 17.82
C VAL A 16 2.74 10.64 17.68
N ALA A 17 3.62 10.27 16.75
CA ALA A 17 4.87 10.99 16.50
C ALA A 17 4.64 12.45 16.08
N ALA A 18 3.62 12.72 15.24
CA ALA A 18 3.28 14.09 14.85
C ALA A 18 2.82 14.93 16.06
N LEU A 19 2.02 14.36 16.96
CA LEU A 19 1.59 15.06 18.20
C LEU A 19 2.76 15.29 19.16
N LEU A 20 3.70 14.34 19.27
CA LEU A 20 4.93 14.52 20.04
C LEU A 20 5.81 15.65 19.47
N ILE A 21 5.84 15.83 18.14
CA ILE A 21 6.54 16.98 17.54
C ILE A 21 5.85 18.31 17.94
N VAL A 22 4.53 18.34 17.96
CA VAL A 22 3.81 19.54 18.48
C VAL A 22 4.22 19.82 19.94
N ALA A 23 4.34 18.77 20.78
CA ALA A 23 4.78 18.93 22.17
C ALA A 23 6.19 19.55 22.29
N ILE A 24 7.15 19.14 21.43
CA ILE A 24 8.50 19.75 21.40
C ILE A 24 8.45 21.27 21.19
N HIS A 25 7.48 21.76 20.42
CA HIS A 25 7.40 23.17 20.01
C HIS A 25 6.43 24.00 20.86
N THR A 26 5.64 23.37 21.74
CA THR A 26 4.68 24.08 22.61
C THR A 26 5.01 23.97 24.09
N SER A 27 5.97 23.08 24.48
CA SER A 27 6.39 22.85 25.86
C SER A 27 5.21 22.69 26.84
N PRO A 28 4.43 21.58 26.75
CA PRO A 28 3.12 21.46 27.40
C PRO A 28 3.12 21.57 28.91
N LEU A 29 4.24 21.27 29.56
CA LEU A 29 4.34 21.24 31.02
C LEU A 29 5.18 22.39 31.58
N ALA A 30 5.65 23.33 30.76
CA ALA A 30 6.55 24.41 31.16
C ALA A 30 5.98 25.28 32.30
N THR A 31 4.67 25.53 32.32
CA THR A 31 4.02 26.32 33.37
C THR A 31 3.71 25.54 34.66
N TYR A 32 3.86 24.21 34.63
CA TYR A 32 3.57 23.33 35.76
C TYR A 32 4.83 22.75 36.41
N ASN A 33 5.73 22.19 35.59
CA ASN A 33 6.94 21.54 36.07
C ASN A 33 8.00 21.50 34.95
N GLU A 34 9.06 22.27 35.11
CA GLU A 34 10.15 22.38 34.12
C GLU A 34 10.84 21.02 33.86
N THR A 35 11.07 20.22 34.91
CA THR A 35 11.66 18.88 34.76
C THR A 35 10.71 17.94 34.03
N GLY A 36 9.41 18.02 34.34
CA GLY A 36 8.38 17.26 33.60
C GLY A 36 8.32 17.65 32.12
N ASP A 37 8.43 18.94 31.81
CA ASP A 37 8.49 19.41 30.42
C ASP A 37 9.75 18.91 29.70
N PHE A 38 10.90 18.98 30.35
CA PHE A 38 12.14 18.40 29.83
C PHE A 38 12.00 16.91 29.52
N ILE A 39 11.45 16.14 30.45
CA ILE A 39 11.23 14.70 30.25
C ILE A 39 10.34 14.45 29.02
N LEU A 40 9.21 15.16 28.94
CA LEU A 40 8.26 15.01 27.85
C LEU A 40 8.86 15.43 26.49
N THR A 41 9.47 16.61 26.43
CA THR A 41 9.88 17.23 25.17
C THR A 41 11.29 16.82 24.72
N ARG A 42 12.20 16.51 25.67
CA ARG A 42 13.62 16.23 25.41
C ARG A 42 14.00 14.76 25.55
N ILE A 43 13.11 13.91 26.08
CA ILE A 43 13.35 12.47 26.21
C ILE A 43 12.26 11.69 25.46
N VAL A 44 10.99 11.79 25.91
CA VAL A 44 9.89 11.02 25.32
C VAL A 44 9.66 11.38 23.86
N ALA A 45 9.55 12.68 23.56
CA ALA A 45 9.26 13.13 22.21
C ALA A 45 10.42 12.97 21.21
N ARG A 46 11.66 12.67 21.71
CA ARG A 46 12.82 12.46 20.83
C ARG A 46 12.71 11.21 19.94
N VAL A 47 11.82 10.28 20.24
CA VAL A 47 11.54 9.13 19.37
C VAL A 47 10.81 9.51 18.08
N ALA A 48 10.17 10.69 18.04
CA ALA A 48 9.26 11.06 16.95
C ALA A 48 9.96 11.23 15.59
N VAL A 49 11.03 12.01 15.52
CA VAL A 49 11.74 12.27 14.26
C VAL A 49 12.50 11.04 13.76
N PRO A 50 13.28 10.32 14.60
CA PRO A 50 13.90 9.05 14.22
C PRO A 50 12.91 8.01 13.70
N PHE A 51 11.69 7.96 14.25
CA PHE A 51 10.64 7.08 13.74
C PHE A 51 10.30 7.39 12.27
N PHE A 52 10.18 8.66 11.89
CA PHE A 52 9.90 9.01 10.50
C PHE A 52 11.07 8.67 9.57
N PHE A 53 12.33 8.80 10.02
CA PHE A 53 13.48 8.34 9.25
C PHE A 53 13.48 6.81 9.11
N MET A 54 13.25 6.06 10.20
CA MET A 54 13.17 4.60 10.14
C MET A 54 12.01 4.13 9.24
N ALA A 55 10.84 4.76 9.31
CA ALA A 55 9.72 4.46 8.43
C ALA A 55 10.08 4.73 6.96
N SER A 56 10.76 5.84 6.68
CA SER A 56 11.24 6.16 5.32
C SER A 56 12.26 5.12 4.84
N GLY A 57 13.24 4.77 5.67
CA GLY A 57 14.22 3.72 5.41
C GLY A 57 13.57 2.36 5.12
N PHE A 58 12.61 1.97 5.94
CA PHE A 58 11.87 0.70 5.80
C PHE A 58 11.14 0.58 4.45
N PHE A 59 10.55 1.68 3.96
CA PHE A 59 9.82 1.64 2.70
C PHE A 59 10.66 1.99 1.47
N VAL A 60 11.80 2.68 1.61
CA VAL A 60 12.58 3.22 0.48
C VAL A 60 13.92 2.51 0.33
N ILE A 61 14.61 2.18 1.45
CA ILE A 61 15.95 1.61 1.44
C ILE A 61 15.84 0.08 1.53
N SER A 62 16.05 -0.62 0.41
CA SER A 62 16.12 -2.09 0.40
C SER A 62 17.27 -2.55 -0.47
N ARG A 63 18.06 -3.51 0.02
CA ARG A 63 19.17 -4.11 -0.73
C ARG A 63 18.66 -5.03 -1.84
N TYR A 64 17.51 -5.68 -1.64
CA TYR A 64 16.94 -6.62 -2.63
C TYR A 64 16.16 -5.93 -3.74
N SER A 65 15.76 -4.68 -3.55
CA SER A 65 15.03 -3.88 -4.52
C SER A 65 15.83 -2.62 -4.87
N TYR A 66 16.88 -2.77 -5.69
CA TYR A 66 17.69 -1.63 -6.20
C TYR A 66 16.89 -0.71 -7.14
N ASN A 67 15.72 -0.32 -6.71
CA ASN A 67 14.86 0.53 -7.54
C ASN A 67 15.20 2.00 -7.33
N THR A 68 16.13 2.50 -8.14
CA THR A 68 16.51 3.93 -8.19
C THR A 68 15.30 4.84 -8.42
N GLU A 69 14.29 4.38 -9.17
CA GLU A 69 13.07 5.14 -9.40
C GLU A 69 12.27 5.35 -8.10
N LYS A 70 12.29 4.37 -7.20
CA LYS A 70 11.58 4.47 -5.91
C LYS A 70 12.23 5.52 -5.01
N LEU A 71 13.56 5.54 -4.96
CA LEU A 71 14.33 6.58 -4.26
C LEU A 71 14.07 7.94 -4.91
N MET A 72 14.17 8.06 -6.23
CA MET A 72 13.95 9.33 -6.94
C MET A 72 12.54 9.86 -6.78
N ARG A 73 11.51 8.99 -6.78
CA ARG A 73 10.12 9.37 -6.45
C ARG A 73 9.99 9.89 -5.02
N PHE A 74 10.67 9.25 -4.06
CA PHE A 74 10.72 9.74 -2.67
C PHE A 74 11.38 11.12 -2.59
N VAL A 75 12.57 11.29 -3.18
CA VAL A 75 13.32 12.56 -3.21
C VAL A 75 12.50 13.67 -3.85
N LYS A 76 11.98 13.47 -5.07
CA LYS A 76 11.16 14.46 -5.80
C LYS A 76 9.91 14.85 -4.99
N ARG A 77 9.22 13.87 -4.41
CA ARG A 77 8.02 14.14 -3.59
C ARG A 77 8.37 14.93 -2.33
N THR A 78 9.42 14.55 -1.62
CA THR A 78 9.85 15.26 -0.40
C THR A 78 10.33 16.66 -0.73
N ALA A 79 11.07 16.86 -1.82
CA ALA A 79 11.51 18.17 -2.30
C ALA A 79 10.33 19.06 -2.69
N SER A 80 9.31 18.53 -3.37
CA SER A 80 8.08 19.28 -3.70
C SER A 80 7.32 19.70 -2.46
N ILE A 81 7.19 18.82 -1.46
CA ILE A 81 6.56 19.14 -0.17
C ILE A 81 7.36 20.21 0.57
N TYR A 82 8.69 20.10 0.56
CA TYR A 82 9.58 21.07 1.19
C TYR A 82 9.48 22.44 0.52
N GLY A 83 9.51 22.51 -0.81
CA GLY A 83 9.30 23.76 -1.54
C GLY A 83 7.97 24.42 -1.25
N ALA A 84 6.87 23.62 -1.19
CA ALA A 84 5.57 24.12 -0.81
C ALA A 84 5.54 24.65 0.64
N ALA A 85 6.21 23.96 1.57
CA ALA A 85 6.31 24.40 2.96
C ALA A 85 7.13 25.69 3.09
N ILE A 86 8.25 25.84 2.36
CA ILE A 86 9.02 27.11 2.32
C ILE A 86 8.11 28.25 1.87
N LEU A 87 7.37 28.08 0.76
CA LEU A 87 6.45 29.10 0.27
C LEU A 87 5.36 29.45 1.29
N LEU A 88 4.81 28.45 1.97
CA LEU A 88 3.78 28.65 3.01
C LEU A 88 4.30 29.53 4.15
N TYR A 89 5.57 29.42 4.52
CA TYR A 89 6.16 30.10 5.66
C TYR A 89 6.88 31.41 5.32
N ILE A 90 6.92 31.85 4.06
CA ILE A 90 7.46 33.17 3.67
C ILE A 90 6.85 34.32 4.50
N PRO A 91 5.51 34.42 4.70
CA PRO A 91 4.94 35.53 5.49
C PRO A 91 5.45 35.56 6.93
N ILE A 92 5.61 34.40 7.57
CA ILE A 92 6.13 34.31 8.94
C ILE A 92 7.60 34.68 8.97
N ASN A 93 8.39 34.25 7.99
CA ASN A 93 9.81 34.62 7.88
C ASN A 93 10.01 36.13 7.63
N ILE A 94 9.13 36.76 6.85
CA ILE A 94 9.12 38.24 6.68
C ILE A 94 8.83 38.90 8.01
N TYR A 95 7.79 38.44 8.72
CA TYR A 95 7.41 39.01 10.03
C TYR A 95 8.53 38.86 11.06
N ASN A 96 9.23 37.74 11.09
CA ASN A 96 10.38 37.47 11.97
C ASN A 96 11.67 38.19 11.55
N GLY A 97 11.67 38.98 10.48
CA GLY A 97 12.86 39.74 10.03
C GLY A 97 13.92 38.90 9.34
N TYR A 98 13.63 37.64 8.97
CA TYR A 98 14.56 36.70 8.35
C TYR A 98 15.30 37.29 7.14
N PHE A 99 14.60 38.06 6.29
CA PHE A 99 15.17 38.65 5.09
C PHE A 99 15.97 39.97 5.35
N ARG A 100 16.09 40.38 6.60
CA ARG A 100 16.90 41.55 7.02
C ARG A 100 18.24 41.14 7.64
N MET A 101 18.56 39.85 7.68
CA MET A 101 19.81 39.35 8.24
C MET A 101 21.03 39.74 7.37
N GLU A 102 22.12 40.03 8.02
CA GLU A 102 23.44 40.14 7.34
C GLU A 102 23.80 38.79 6.70
N ASN A 103 24.47 38.80 5.55
CA ASN A 103 24.81 37.59 4.80
C ASN A 103 23.63 36.72 4.42
N LEU A 104 22.50 37.32 3.98
CA LEU A 104 21.25 36.62 3.66
C LEU A 104 21.45 35.43 2.73
N LEU A 105 22.21 35.57 1.62
CA LEU A 105 22.34 34.50 0.61
C LEU A 105 23.00 33.23 1.15
N PRO A 106 24.17 33.31 1.84
CA PRO A 106 24.79 32.15 2.49
C PRO A 106 23.83 31.50 3.52
N ASN A 107 23.14 32.27 4.34
CA ASN A 107 22.22 31.78 5.36
C ASN A 107 21.03 31.05 4.72
N VAL A 108 20.42 31.60 3.67
CA VAL A 108 19.32 30.95 2.94
C VAL A 108 19.75 29.61 2.33
N ILE A 109 20.97 29.54 1.73
CA ILE A 109 21.50 28.28 1.18
C ILE A 109 21.70 27.25 2.29
N LYS A 110 22.31 27.67 3.43
CA LYS A 110 22.52 26.82 4.60
C LYS A 110 21.19 26.25 5.13
N ASP A 111 20.19 27.13 5.29
CA ASP A 111 18.87 26.75 5.79
C ASP A 111 18.13 25.82 4.82
N ILE A 112 18.16 26.09 3.52
CA ILE A 112 17.53 25.22 2.52
C ILE A 112 18.15 23.83 2.50
N VAL A 113 19.48 23.72 2.69
CA VAL A 113 20.19 22.44 2.56
C VAL A 113 20.19 21.65 3.87
N PHE A 114 20.31 22.32 5.03
CA PHE A 114 20.56 21.66 6.32
C PHE A 114 19.53 21.99 7.41
N ASP A 115 19.33 23.27 7.73
CA ASP A 115 18.71 23.69 8.98
C ASP A 115 17.19 23.95 8.84
N GLY A 116 16.69 24.08 7.59
CA GLY A 116 15.32 24.44 7.30
C GLY A 116 15.06 25.95 7.43
N THR A 117 14.29 26.52 6.53
CA THR A 117 13.93 27.96 6.55
C THR A 117 13.01 28.35 7.70
N LEU A 118 12.55 27.39 8.50
CA LEU A 118 11.87 27.55 9.77
C LEU A 118 12.24 26.36 10.67
N TYR A 119 12.36 26.58 11.97
CA TYR A 119 12.92 25.67 12.98
C TYR A 119 12.45 24.21 12.94
N HIS A 120 11.30 23.88 12.36
CA HIS A 120 10.80 22.52 12.24
C HIS A 120 11.09 21.88 10.87
N LEU A 121 11.37 22.67 9.83
CA LEU A 121 11.49 22.18 8.45
C LEU A 121 12.78 21.38 8.17
N TRP A 122 13.78 21.43 9.05
CA TRP A 122 15.07 20.73 8.91
C TRP A 122 14.94 19.23 8.61
N TYR A 123 13.87 18.58 9.07
CA TYR A 123 13.63 17.16 8.82
C TYR A 123 13.46 16.84 7.32
N LEU A 124 12.91 17.73 6.52
CA LEU A 124 12.66 17.49 5.09
C LEU A 124 13.97 17.43 4.27
N PRO A 125 14.87 18.44 4.31
CA PRO A 125 16.17 18.32 3.67
C PRO A 125 17.01 17.19 4.29
N ALA A 126 16.95 16.96 5.62
CA ALA A 126 17.61 15.84 6.26
C ALA A 126 17.11 14.48 5.76
N SER A 127 15.81 14.36 5.47
CA SER A 127 15.25 13.14 4.87
C SER A 127 15.78 12.88 3.45
N ILE A 128 15.94 13.93 2.65
CA ILE A 128 16.46 13.82 1.27
C ILE A 128 17.92 13.40 1.31
N LEU A 129 18.75 14.18 1.99
CA LEU A 129 20.20 13.96 2.04
C LEU A 129 20.53 12.63 2.72
N GLY A 130 19.90 12.35 3.87
CA GLY A 130 20.07 11.10 4.59
C GLY A 130 19.65 9.87 3.77
N ALA A 131 18.57 9.95 2.98
CA ALA A 131 18.14 8.85 2.12
C ALA A 131 19.12 8.59 0.97
N LEU A 132 19.70 9.62 0.38
CA LEU A 132 20.74 9.50 -0.65
C LEU A 132 21.98 8.82 -0.08
N ILE A 133 22.46 9.26 1.09
CA ILE A 133 23.62 8.67 1.79
C ILE A 133 23.34 7.21 2.16
N ALA A 134 22.22 6.95 2.83
CA ALA A 134 21.85 5.59 3.26
C ALA A 134 21.71 4.64 2.07
N TRP A 135 21.07 5.08 0.99
CA TRP A 135 20.92 4.28 -0.23
C TRP A 135 22.27 3.97 -0.88
N TYR A 136 23.15 4.98 -1.02
CA TYR A 136 24.49 4.79 -1.57
C TYR A 136 25.29 3.77 -0.74
N LEU A 137 25.30 3.91 0.59
CA LEU A 137 26.05 3.02 1.47
C LEU A 137 25.51 1.58 1.44
N VAL A 138 24.18 1.39 1.49
CA VAL A 138 23.57 0.06 1.42
C VAL A 138 23.76 -0.59 0.04
N LYS A 139 23.78 0.21 -1.03
CA LYS A 139 24.08 -0.28 -2.38
C LYS A 139 25.54 -0.70 -2.53
N ARG A 140 26.48 0.06 -1.98
CA ARG A 140 27.93 -0.15 -2.14
C ARG A 140 28.47 -1.20 -1.19
N PHE A 141 27.89 -1.30 0.01
CA PHE A 141 28.32 -2.17 1.10
C PHE A 141 27.16 -3.10 1.55
N ASP A 142 27.41 -3.94 2.56
CA ASP A 142 26.35 -4.64 3.29
C ASP A 142 25.75 -3.74 4.39
N TYR A 143 24.59 -4.16 4.97
CA TYR A 143 23.95 -3.41 6.05
C TYR A 143 24.84 -3.23 7.28
N LYS A 144 25.70 -4.19 7.61
CA LYS A 144 26.60 -4.10 8.76
C LYS A 144 27.62 -2.97 8.59
N ARG A 145 28.27 -2.92 7.43
CA ARG A 145 29.23 -1.85 7.11
C ARG A 145 28.55 -0.49 6.96
N ALA A 146 27.40 -0.45 6.29
CA ALA A 146 26.61 0.78 6.16
C ALA A 146 26.19 1.30 7.55
N PHE A 147 25.76 0.42 8.47
CA PHE A 147 25.43 0.78 9.85
C PHE A 147 26.66 1.32 10.61
N ILE A 148 27.81 0.66 10.52
CA ILE A 148 29.03 1.12 11.18
C ILE A 148 29.41 2.53 10.70
N ILE A 149 29.42 2.77 9.38
CA ILE A 149 29.74 4.10 8.82
C ILE A 149 28.75 5.16 9.30
N THR A 150 27.46 4.86 9.25
CA THR A 150 26.43 5.82 9.68
C THR A 150 26.40 6.00 11.20
N ALA A 151 26.78 5.00 11.98
CA ALA A 151 26.97 5.12 13.43
C ALA A 151 28.18 6.00 13.79
N MET A 152 29.27 5.94 13.01
CA MET A 152 30.41 6.88 13.17
C MET A 152 29.98 8.31 12.88
N LEU A 153 29.20 8.55 11.80
CA LEU A 153 28.62 9.87 11.53
C LEU A 153 27.71 10.33 12.67
N TYR A 154 26.91 9.41 13.24
CA TYR A 154 26.05 9.69 14.39
C TYR A 154 26.85 10.10 15.64
N VAL A 155 28.00 9.45 15.91
CA VAL A 155 28.90 9.82 17.02
C VAL A 155 29.47 11.23 16.80
N ILE A 156 29.86 11.59 15.57
CA ILE A 156 30.26 12.98 15.25
C ILE A 156 29.09 13.93 15.54
N GLY A 157 27.86 13.55 15.13
CA GLY A 157 26.67 14.33 15.45
C GLY A 157 26.43 14.53 16.95
N LEU A 158 26.62 13.48 17.72
CA LEU A 158 26.43 13.42 19.16
C LEU A 158 27.38 14.38 19.91
N LEU A 159 28.66 14.44 19.51
CA LEU A 159 29.66 15.35 20.06
C LEU A 159 29.39 16.84 19.72
N GLY A 160 28.59 17.12 18.70
CA GLY A 160 28.14 18.49 18.35
C GLY A 160 26.75 18.85 18.90
N ASP A 161 26.09 17.93 19.62
CA ASP A 161 24.73 18.11 20.19
C ASP A 161 24.75 17.87 21.71
N SER A 162 24.32 16.72 22.17
CA SER A 162 24.11 16.44 23.60
C SER A 162 25.40 16.26 24.41
N TYR A 163 26.52 16.00 23.77
CA TYR A 163 27.83 15.84 24.41
C TYR A 163 28.80 16.99 24.08
N TYR A 164 28.31 18.13 23.61
CA TYR A 164 29.14 19.24 23.17
C TYR A 164 30.03 19.83 24.28
N GLY A 165 29.58 19.82 25.54
CA GLY A 165 30.37 20.26 26.68
C GLY A 165 31.69 19.48 26.87
N ILE A 166 31.76 18.19 26.45
CA ILE A 166 32.99 17.44 26.39
C ILE A 166 33.88 17.93 25.23
N THR A 167 33.27 18.20 24.08
CA THR A 167 33.97 18.70 22.88
C THR A 167 34.59 20.07 23.12
N GLU A 168 33.91 20.95 23.82
CA GLU A 168 34.33 22.31 24.13
C GLU A 168 35.55 22.38 25.05
N GLN A 169 35.80 21.35 25.85
CA GLN A 169 36.98 21.25 26.70
C GLN A 169 38.30 21.06 25.90
N SER A 170 38.22 20.59 24.66
CA SER A 170 39.36 20.41 23.77
C SER A 170 39.41 21.52 22.73
N VAL A 171 40.45 22.36 22.75
CA VAL A 171 40.62 23.45 21.77
C VAL A 171 40.61 22.94 20.33
N LEU A 172 41.22 21.78 20.07
CA LEU A 172 41.25 21.19 18.73
C LEU A 172 39.83 20.79 18.27
N LEU A 173 39.09 20.09 19.12
CA LEU A 173 37.73 19.64 18.79
C LEU A 173 36.78 20.83 18.66
N LYS A 174 36.86 21.80 19.56
CA LYS A 174 36.08 23.05 19.47
C LYS A 174 36.27 23.75 18.12
N ASN A 175 37.50 23.96 17.70
CA ASN A 175 37.79 24.61 16.41
C ASN A 175 37.22 23.82 15.21
N ILE A 176 37.24 22.47 15.26
CA ILE A 176 36.63 21.63 14.21
C ILE A 176 35.09 21.83 14.19
N TYR A 177 34.45 21.84 15.36
CA TYR A 177 33.01 22.03 15.42
C TYR A 177 32.58 23.45 15.09
N ASP A 178 33.38 24.47 15.44
CA ASP A 178 33.15 25.85 15.02
C ASP A 178 33.13 26.00 13.49
N MET A 179 34.01 25.28 12.77
CA MET A 179 33.97 25.21 11.30
C MET A 179 32.73 24.45 10.80
N LEU A 180 32.33 23.35 11.45
CA LEU A 180 31.12 22.62 11.08
C LEU A 180 29.87 23.48 11.25
N PHE A 181 29.82 24.29 12.31
CA PHE A 181 28.69 25.19 12.59
C PHE A 181 28.58 26.39 11.65
N GLN A 182 29.65 26.69 10.86
CA GLN A 182 29.50 27.64 9.75
C GLN A 182 28.68 27.05 8.59
N ILE A 183 28.68 25.70 8.45
CA ILE A 183 27.97 25.00 7.37
C ILE A 183 26.52 24.62 7.79
N SER A 184 26.30 24.25 9.05
CA SER A 184 24.98 23.87 9.59
C SER A 184 24.94 24.20 11.08
N ASP A 185 23.89 24.87 11.55
CA ASP A 185 23.76 25.26 12.96
C ASP A 185 23.62 24.06 13.89
N TYR A 186 23.17 22.93 13.33
CA TYR A 186 22.87 21.71 14.08
C TYR A 186 23.52 20.48 13.45
N THR A 187 24.07 19.60 14.28
CA THR A 187 24.52 18.27 13.83
C THR A 187 23.35 17.28 13.66
N ARG A 188 22.15 17.62 14.13
CA ARG A 188 20.91 16.87 13.84
C ARG A 188 20.42 17.12 12.41
N ASN A 189 21.14 16.66 11.43
CA ASN A 189 20.88 16.93 10.02
C ASN A 189 20.92 15.68 9.14
N GLY A 190 20.91 15.85 7.83
CA GLY A 190 20.91 14.78 6.84
C GLY A 190 22.23 14.02 6.70
N ILE A 191 23.33 14.50 7.27
CA ILE A 191 24.65 13.85 7.23
C ILE A 191 24.89 13.04 8.49
N PHE A 192 24.73 13.65 9.64
CA PHE A 192 25.15 13.04 10.91
C PHE A 192 24.05 12.28 11.62
N PHE A 193 22.79 12.67 11.47
CA PHE A 193 21.68 12.11 12.27
C PHE A 193 20.77 11.16 11.47
N ALA A 194 20.27 11.57 10.32
CA ALA A 194 19.25 10.82 9.58
C ALA A 194 19.72 9.46 9.04
N PRO A 195 20.98 9.30 8.51
CA PRO A 195 21.36 8.10 7.77
C PRO A 195 21.31 6.81 8.60
N VAL A 196 21.68 6.85 9.88
CA VAL A 196 21.70 5.65 10.74
C VAL A 196 20.30 5.07 10.92
N PHE A 197 19.28 5.91 11.12
CA PHE A 197 17.89 5.47 11.26
C PHE A 197 17.31 4.95 9.94
N LEU A 198 17.67 5.57 8.82
CA LEU A 198 17.28 5.11 7.49
C LEU A 198 17.87 3.73 7.17
N VAL A 199 19.16 3.51 7.50
CA VAL A 199 19.82 2.20 7.34
C VAL A 199 19.18 1.16 8.26
N MET A 200 18.90 1.50 9.53
CA MET A 200 18.19 0.60 10.46
C MET A 200 16.80 0.23 9.93
N GLY A 201 16.05 1.19 9.41
CA GLY A 201 14.73 0.94 8.80
C GLY A 201 14.82 -0.01 7.60
N GLY A 202 15.76 0.23 6.68
CA GLY A 202 16.03 -0.63 5.52
C GLY A 202 16.44 -2.05 5.93
N PHE A 203 17.30 -2.19 6.94
CA PHE A 203 17.69 -3.48 7.50
C PHE A 203 16.48 -4.28 7.99
N LEU A 204 15.58 -3.63 8.75
CA LEU A 204 14.37 -4.28 9.26
C LEU A 204 13.37 -4.67 8.16
N ALA A 205 13.39 -3.98 7.01
CA ALA A 205 12.57 -4.35 5.85
C ALA A 205 13.07 -5.63 5.18
N ASP A 206 14.38 -5.84 5.13
CA ASP A 206 15.03 -6.93 4.41
C ASP A 206 15.36 -8.15 5.30
N THR A 207 15.29 -8.00 6.63
CA THR A 207 15.58 -9.10 7.54
C THR A 207 14.41 -10.09 7.62
N LYS A 208 14.76 -11.39 7.55
CA LYS A 208 13.80 -12.49 7.73
C LYS A 208 13.60 -12.87 9.22
N LYS A 209 14.54 -12.50 10.08
CA LYS A 209 14.46 -12.80 11.53
C LYS A 209 13.49 -11.83 12.20
N GLU A 210 12.37 -12.35 12.62
CA GLU A 210 11.37 -11.56 13.32
C GLU A 210 11.65 -11.57 14.84
N ILE A 211 11.84 -10.39 15.43
CA ILE A 211 11.94 -10.23 16.89
C ILE A 211 10.54 -10.38 17.49
N THR A 212 10.37 -11.16 18.53
CA THR A 212 9.08 -11.34 19.21
C THR A 212 8.61 -10.03 19.87
N LEU A 213 7.28 -9.87 20.02
CA LEU A 213 6.72 -8.67 20.67
C LEU A 213 7.26 -8.49 22.09
N ALA A 214 7.37 -9.57 22.86
CA ALA A 214 7.92 -9.53 24.22
C ALA A 214 9.37 -9.00 24.24
N LYS A 215 10.25 -9.50 23.36
CA LYS A 215 11.63 -8.99 23.23
C LYS A 215 11.67 -7.54 22.79
N SER A 216 10.74 -7.12 21.92
CA SER A 216 10.64 -5.71 21.48
C SER A 216 10.24 -4.80 22.64
N ILE A 217 9.26 -5.20 23.46
CA ILE A 217 8.81 -4.43 24.63
C ILE A 217 9.90 -4.37 25.70
N SER A 218 10.52 -5.51 26.06
CA SER A 218 11.59 -5.53 27.07
C SER A 218 12.80 -4.73 26.61
N GLY A 219 13.23 -4.90 25.34
CA GLY A 219 14.35 -4.15 24.79
C GLY A 219 14.07 -2.64 24.73
N PHE A 220 12.83 -2.25 24.36
CA PHE A 220 12.41 -0.84 24.42
C PHE A 220 12.44 -0.31 25.84
N GLY A 221 11.87 -1.02 26.81
CA GLY A 221 11.85 -0.59 28.20
C GLY A 221 13.26 -0.37 28.79
N ILE A 222 14.17 -1.34 28.57
CA ILE A 222 15.56 -1.22 29.05
C ILE A 222 16.27 -0.03 28.37
N SER A 223 16.19 0.06 27.04
CA SER A 223 16.87 1.13 26.30
C SER A 223 16.26 2.51 26.56
N PHE A 224 14.96 2.58 26.86
CA PHE A 224 14.31 3.83 27.26
C PHE A 224 14.73 4.31 28.64
N VAL A 225 14.87 3.39 29.61
CA VAL A 225 15.42 3.73 30.95
C VAL A 225 16.86 4.23 30.82
N LEU A 226 17.68 3.57 30.00
CA LEU A 226 19.06 4.03 29.76
C LEU A 226 19.10 5.40 29.06
N LEU A 227 18.22 5.64 28.08
CA LEU A 227 18.07 6.95 27.44
C LEU A 227 17.66 8.03 28.44
N PHE A 228 16.73 7.70 29.35
CA PHE A 228 16.30 8.60 30.41
C PHE A 228 17.46 8.95 31.35
N MET A 229 18.21 7.94 31.81
CA MET A 229 19.38 8.15 32.67
C MET A 229 20.45 8.98 31.97
N GLU A 230 20.77 8.66 30.71
CA GLU A 230 21.71 9.43 29.88
C GLU A 230 21.32 10.92 29.83
N ALA A 231 20.08 11.21 29.45
CA ALA A 231 19.60 12.59 29.31
C ALA A 231 19.63 13.37 30.65
N MET A 232 19.25 12.72 31.75
CA MET A 232 19.29 13.35 33.09
C MET A 232 20.70 13.61 33.55
N ILE A 233 21.66 12.68 33.31
CA ILE A 233 23.08 12.86 33.64
C ILE A 233 23.65 14.03 32.82
N LEU A 234 23.44 14.04 31.50
CA LEU A 234 23.95 15.13 30.65
C LEU A 234 23.40 16.49 31.07
N ARG A 235 22.13 16.55 31.45
CA ARG A 235 21.50 17.77 31.99
C ARG A 235 22.13 18.21 33.33
N SER A 236 22.40 17.27 34.24
CA SER A 236 22.98 17.60 35.53
C SER A 236 24.41 18.15 35.44
N PHE A 237 25.15 17.81 34.40
CA PHE A 237 26.51 18.32 34.12
C PHE A 237 26.54 19.46 33.08
N GLU A 238 25.37 19.94 32.62
CA GLU A 238 25.25 21.01 31.62
C GLU A 238 26.08 20.80 30.34
N LEU A 239 26.20 19.52 29.90
CA LEU A 239 27.05 19.14 28.76
C LEU A 239 26.40 19.38 27.39
N GLN A 240 25.12 19.71 27.38
CA GLN A 240 24.31 19.77 26.17
C GLN A 240 24.35 21.16 25.54
N ARG A 241 24.70 21.22 24.24
CA ARG A 241 24.39 22.39 23.40
C ARG A 241 22.93 22.32 22.93
N HIS A 242 22.47 21.09 22.58
CA HIS A 242 21.10 20.76 22.19
C HIS A 242 20.76 19.36 22.70
N ASP A 243 19.47 19.07 22.90
CA ASP A 243 18.96 17.82 23.46
C ASP A 243 18.36 16.93 22.38
N SER A 244 19.08 16.64 21.28
CA SER A 244 18.49 15.98 20.11
C SER A 244 19.07 14.59 19.85
N ILE A 245 20.31 14.33 20.21
CA ILE A 245 21.08 13.13 19.85
C ILE A 245 21.59 12.46 21.11
N TYR A 246 21.19 11.19 21.34
CA TYR A 246 21.60 10.40 22.50
C TYR A 246 22.09 9.02 22.08
N VAL A 247 23.04 8.43 22.84
CA VAL A 247 23.59 7.09 22.55
C VAL A 247 22.48 6.03 22.59
N PHE A 248 21.68 6.03 23.67
CA PHE A 248 20.63 5.03 23.86
C PHE A 248 19.38 5.27 23.03
N LEU A 249 19.31 6.36 22.27
CA LEU A 249 18.24 6.59 21.29
C LEU A 249 18.27 5.55 20.15
N LEU A 250 19.47 5.06 19.75
CA LEU A 250 19.60 4.04 18.71
C LEU A 250 18.92 2.73 19.07
N PRO A 251 19.30 2.03 20.19
CA PRO A 251 18.63 0.80 20.58
C PRO A 251 17.16 1.03 20.97
N CYS A 252 16.82 2.16 21.59
CA CYS A 252 15.44 2.53 21.90
C CYS A 252 14.58 2.54 20.63
N MET A 253 15.03 3.20 19.59
CA MET A 253 14.32 3.28 18.31
C MET A 253 14.25 1.94 17.58
N PHE A 254 15.30 1.13 17.65
CA PHE A 254 15.31 -0.21 17.05
C PHE A 254 14.19 -1.09 17.64
N PHE A 255 14.12 -1.20 18.96
CA PHE A 255 13.13 -2.03 19.63
C PHE A 255 11.71 -1.45 19.54
N LEU A 256 11.56 -0.12 19.63
CA LEU A 256 10.28 0.55 19.42
C LEU A 256 9.71 0.24 18.02
N PHE A 257 10.52 0.38 16.99
CA PHE A 257 10.09 0.15 15.63
C PHE A 257 9.75 -1.33 15.37
N CYS A 258 10.55 -2.27 15.94
CA CYS A 258 10.22 -3.70 15.92
C CYS A 258 8.86 -4.00 16.56
N GLY A 259 8.54 -3.36 17.68
CA GLY A 259 7.23 -3.48 18.34
C GLY A 259 6.10 -2.94 17.47
N ILE A 260 6.29 -1.74 16.91
CA ILE A 260 5.30 -1.08 16.02
C ILE A 260 4.98 -1.94 14.80
N LEU A 261 5.97 -2.59 14.19
CA LEU A 261 5.75 -3.49 13.03
C LEU A 261 4.86 -4.70 13.36
N ARG A 262 4.69 -5.04 14.64
CA ARG A 262 3.85 -6.16 15.13
C ARG A 262 2.42 -5.76 15.44
N LEU A 263 2.14 -4.48 15.59
CA LEU A 263 0.79 -4.00 15.89
C LEU A 263 -0.15 -4.26 14.71
N LYS A 264 -1.25 -4.93 15.02
CA LYS A 264 -2.33 -5.22 14.05
C LYS A 264 -3.36 -4.09 14.11
N GLY A 265 -4.00 -3.77 12.99
CA GLY A 265 -5.04 -2.76 12.95
C GLY A 265 -5.70 -2.66 11.57
N LYS A 266 -6.77 -1.86 11.48
CA LYS A 266 -7.48 -1.60 10.23
C LYS A 266 -6.68 -0.62 9.36
N HIS A 267 -6.73 -0.81 8.05
CA HIS A 267 -6.11 0.11 7.09
C HIS A 267 -6.85 1.46 7.06
N ASN A 268 -6.13 2.54 7.33
CA ASN A 268 -6.64 3.90 7.15
C ASN A 268 -5.68 4.67 6.23
N LYS A 269 -6.11 4.90 4.99
CA LYS A 269 -5.30 5.57 3.95
C LYS A 269 -4.93 7.01 4.31
N ASN A 270 -5.74 7.67 5.13
CA ASN A 270 -5.63 9.11 5.39
C ASN A 270 -4.62 9.44 6.52
N LEU A 271 -4.32 8.49 7.43
CA LEU A 271 -3.42 8.75 8.56
C LEU A 271 -2.03 9.24 8.15
N LYS A 272 -1.50 8.69 7.05
CA LYS A 272 -0.19 9.12 6.50
C LYS A 272 -0.22 10.59 6.03
N THR A 273 -1.30 11.00 5.38
CA THR A 273 -1.46 12.38 4.89
C THR A 273 -1.73 13.34 6.04
N ILE A 274 -2.62 12.95 6.96
CA ILE A 274 -2.96 13.76 8.14
C ILE A 274 -1.73 14.00 9.01
N SER A 275 -0.94 12.97 9.33
CA SER A 275 0.28 13.13 10.15
C SER A 275 1.34 14.02 9.49
N LEU A 276 1.49 13.94 8.16
CA LEU A 276 2.39 14.82 7.41
C LEU A 276 1.88 16.27 7.43
N LEU A 277 0.58 16.48 7.26
CA LEU A 277 0.00 17.82 7.32
C LEU A 277 0.12 18.42 8.72
N ILE A 278 -0.14 17.65 9.79
CA ILE A 278 0.08 18.11 11.18
C ILE A 278 1.54 18.57 11.33
N TYR A 279 2.52 17.75 10.88
CA TYR A 279 3.92 18.13 10.93
C TYR A 279 4.21 19.45 10.20
N ILE A 280 3.63 19.67 9.02
CA ILE A 280 3.88 20.88 8.24
C ILE A 280 3.21 22.10 8.87
N ILE A 281 1.96 22.00 9.32
CA ILE A 281 1.12 23.18 9.63
C ILE A 281 1.09 23.58 11.11
N HIS A 282 1.56 22.72 12.05
CA HIS A 282 1.43 23.04 13.48
C HIS A 282 2.06 24.39 13.90
N PRO A 283 3.19 24.88 13.33
CA PRO A 283 3.69 26.20 13.72
C PRO A 283 2.76 27.33 13.29
N MET A 284 2.07 27.16 12.15
CA MET A 284 1.02 28.11 11.74
C MET A 284 -0.15 28.06 12.73
N MET A 285 -0.54 26.84 13.18
CA MET A 285 -1.62 26.70 14.18
C MET A 285 -1.24 27.33 15.53
N ILE A 286 0.03 27.25 15.94
CA ILE A 286 0.52 27.98 17.12
C ILE A 286 0.27 29.49 16.95
N VAL A 287 0.63 30.06 15.80
CA VAL A 287 0.42 31.49 15.51
C VAL A 287 -1.07 31.84 15.50
N VAL A 288 -1.89 31.03 14.82
CA VAL A 288 -3.36 31.23 14.72
C VAL A 288 -4.02 31.17 16.11
N VAL A 289 -3.68 30.14 16.92
CA VAL A 289 -4.24 29.99 18.28
C VAL A 289 -3.86 31.22 19.15
N ARG A 290 -2.60 31.67 19.09
CA ARG A 290 -2.14 32.86 19.81
C ARG A 290 -2.85 34.13 19.33
N LEU A 291 -3.07 34.28 18.02
CA LEU A 291 -3.79 35.40 17.45
C LEU A 291 -5.26 35.42 17.93
N ILE A 292 -5.95 34.27 17.84
CA ILE A 292 -7.32 34.12 18.30
C ILE A 292 -7.40 34.43 19.80
N ALA A 293 -6.49 33.87 20.61
CA ALA A 293 -6.46 34.13 22.06
C ALA A 293 -6.42 35.64 22.40
N LYS A 294 -5.58 36.40 21.67
CA LYS A 294 -5.49 37.85 21.81
C LYS A 294 -6.77 38.55 21.38
N LEU A 295 -7.40 38.13 20.27
CA LEU A 295 -8.62 38.75 19.76
C LEU A 295 -9.83 38.53 20.68
N VAL A 296 -9.89 37.40 21.39
CA VAL A 296 -11.01 37.08 22.30
C VAL A 296 -10.67 37.33 23.77
N HIS A 297 -9.48 37.93 24.05
CA HIS A 297 -8.99 38.25 25.41
C HIS A 297 -8.93 37.03 26.35
N LEU A 298 -8.47 35.90 25.84
CA LEU A 298 -8.30 34.64 26.59
C LEU A 298 -6.82 34.18 26.63
N GLU A 299 -5.88 35.16 26.68
CA GLU A 299 -4.43 34.89 26.70
C GLU A 299 -4.04 34.00 27.88
N ASN A 300 -4.53 34.31 29.08
CA ASN A 300 -4.22 33.54 30.31
C ASN A 300 -4.58 32.07 30.19
N LEU A 301 -5.64 31.73 29.43
CA LEU A 301 -6.09 30.36 29.23
C LEU A 301 -5.39 29.66 28.05
N LEU A 302 -5.32 30.37 26.92
CA LEU A 302 -4.92 29.75 25.64
C LEU A 302 -3.43 29.94 25.30
N ILE A 303 -2.72 30.83 26.01
CA ILE A 303 -1.28 31.09 25.80
C ILE A 303 -0.49 30.80 27.05
N ASP A 304 -0.86 31.40 28.22
CA ASP A 304 -0.07 31.29 29.44
C ASP A 304 -0.19 29.93 30.11
N ASN A 305 -1.32 29.21 29.89
CA ASN A 305 -1.43 27.84 30.31
C ASN A 305 -0.84 26.88 29.22
N SER A 306 0.37 26.44 29.43
CA SER A 306 1.13 25.65 28.44
C SER A 306 0.44 24.34 28.02
N LEU A 307 -0.25 23.64 28.95
CA LEU A 307 -0.94 22.39 28.67
C LEU A 307 -2.19 22.61 27.80
N ILE A 308 -2.98 23.64 28.15
CA ILE A 308 -4.18 23.98 27.36
C ILE A 308 -3.74 24.47 25.98
N HIS A 309 -2.70 25.32 25.90
CA HIS A 309 -2.12 25.75 24.63
C HIS A 309 -1.77 24.55 23.73
N TYR A 310 -1.03 23.56 24.25
CA TYR A 310 -0.68 22.35 23.53
C TYR A 310 -1.91 21.58 23.03
N ILE A 311 -2.90 21.34 23.91
CA ILE A 311 -4.12 20.60 23.55
C ILE A 311 -4.89 21.30 22.43
N VAL A 312 -5.05 22.63 22.52
CA VAL A 312 -5.77 23.42 21.51
C VAL A 312 -5.01 23.44 20.18
N VAL A 313 -3.68 23.59 20.20
CA VAL A 313 -2.85 23.54 18.99
C VAL A 313 -2.92 22.16 18.34
N CYS A 314 -2.86 21.07 19.13
CA CYS A 314 -3.03 19.71 18.62
C CYS A 314 -4.39 19.52 17.96
N PHE A 315 -5.47 19.92 18.65
CA PHE A 315 -6.83 19.82 18.13
C PHE A 315 -6.99 20.61 16.83
N ALA A 316 -6.58 21.88 16.80
CA ALA A 316 -6.63 22.73 15.62
C ALA A 316 -5.84 22.13 14.44
N SER A 317 -4.62 21.60 14.72
CA SER A 317 -3.78 20.95 13.71
C SER A 317 -4.42 19.69 13.13
N VAL A 318 -5.03 18.84 13.97
CA VAL A 318 -5.72 17.62 13.55
C VAL A 318 -6.95 17.96 12.72
N VAL A 319 -7.80 18.85 13.19
CA VAL A 319 -9.04 19.25 12.49
C VAL A 319 -8.72 19.88 11.14
N PHE A 320 -7.79 20.83 11.10
CA PHE A 320 -7.39 21.48 9.85
C PHE A 320 -6.80 20.45 8.86
N SER A 321 -5.91 19.55 9.32
CA SER A 321 -5.33 18.50 8.48
C SER A 321 -6.38 17.54 7.95
N PHE A 322 -7.38 17.18 8.76
CA PHE A 322 -8.48 16.32 8.34
C PHE A 322 -9.35 17.01 7.27
N VAL A 323 -9.77 18.25 7.51
CA VAL A 323 -10.56 19.04 6.56
C VAL A 323 -9.80 19.21 5.24
N LEU A 324 -8.52 19.57 5.31
CA LEU A 324 -7.68 19.72 4.12
C LEU A 324 -7.53 18.41 3.36
N THR A 325 -7.36 17.27 4.05
CA THR A 325 -7.31 15.95 3.41
C THR A 325 -8.61 15.62 2.67
N VAL A 326 -9.77 15.87 3.29
CA VAL A 326 -11.08 15.66 2.65
C VAL A 326 -11.28 16.59 1.44
N LEU A 327 -10.84 17.85 1.54
CA LEU A 327 -10.89 18.80 0.42
C LEU A 327 -9.98 18.36 -0.73
N LEU A 328 -8.74 17.96 -0.44
CA LEU A 328 -7.80 17.47 -1.44
C LEU A 328 -8.34 16.20 -2.13
N ASP A 329 -8.94 15.26 -1.38
CA ASP A 329 -9.59 14.08 -1.95
C ASP A 329 -10.76 14.45 -2.88
N LYS A 330 -11.58 15.43 -2.48
CA LYS A 330 -12.67 15.97 -3.33
C LYS A 330 -12.15 16.67 -4.59
N PHE A 331 -11.08 17.45 -4.48
CA PHE A 331 -10.42 18.10 -5.61
C PHE A 331 -9.79 17.08 -6.56
N HIS A 332 -9.12 16.04 -6.04
CA HIS A 332 -8.59 14.95 -6.86
C HIS A 332 -9.72 14.18 -7.56
N SER A 333 -10.84 13.93 -6.88
CA SER A 333 -12.01 13.28 -7.47
C SER A 333 -12.72 14.13 -8.52
N LYS A 334 -12.77 15.46 -8.36
CA LYS A 334 -13.28 16.40 -9.37
C LYS A 334 -12.31 16.56 -10.55
N ASN A 335 -11.02 16.63 -10.30
CA ASN A 335 -10.00 16.76 -11.36
C ASN A 335 -9.73 15.46 -12.11
N SER A 336 -10.06 14.29 -11.52
CA SER A 336 -10.03 13.03 -12.29
C SER A 336 -11.12 12.97 -13.38
N LYS A 337 -12.16 13.82 -13.29
CA LYS A 337 -13.16 13.96 -14.37
C LYS A 337 -12.72 14.85 -15.53
N SER A 338 -11.59 15.56 -15.44
CA SER A 338 -11.12 16.47 -16.52
C SER A 338 -9.63 16.30 -16.90
N ARG A 339 -8.99 15.17 -16.54
CA ARG A 339 -7.66 14.88 -17.08
C ARG A 339 -7.78 14.29 -18.49
N THR A 340 -8.03 15.16 -19.46
CA THR A 340 -7.80 14.92 -20.89
C THR A 340 -6.34 15.08 -21.30
N ASP A 341 -5.42 15.32 -20.35
CA ASP A 341 -4.00 15.29 -20.64
C ASP A 341 -3.54 13.82 -20.67
N ILE A 342 -3.73 13.22 -21.83
CA ILE A 342 -3.19 11.92 -22.16
C ILE A 342 -1.66 12.06 -22.10
N GLU A 343 -0.99 11.39 -21.15
CA GLU A 343 0.41 11.06 -21.28
C GLU A 343 0.62 10.32 -22.62
N ARG A 344 1.82 10.07 -23.08
CA ARG A 344 2.12 9.51 -24.41
C ARG A 344 1.17 8.39 -24.84
N ALA A 345 0.75 7.52 -23.94
CA ALA A 345 -0.29 6.50 -24.14
C ALA A 345 -1.01 6.20 -22.83
N CYS A 346 -2.32 5.96 -22.89
CA CYS A 346 -3.10 5.52 -21.75
C CYS A 346 -4.16 4.48 -22.16
N ALA A 347 -4.53 3.60 -21.22
CA ALA A 347 -5.66 2.70 -21.32
C ALA A 347 -6.79 3.23 -20.44
N ASP A 348 -7.91 3.57 -21.03
CA ASP A 348 -9.12 3.99 -20.35
C ASP A 348 -10.04 2.79 -20.15
N VAL A 349 -10.54 2.58 -18.93
CA VAL A 349 -11.49 1.53 -18.58
C VAL A 349 -12.82 2.18 -18.20
N ASP A 350 -13.86 1.99 -19.02
CA ASP A 350 -15.19 2.54 -18.82
C ASP A 350 -16.07 1.59 -18.00
N LEU A 351 -16.28 1.92 -16.74
CA LEU A 351 -17.10 1.13 -15.82
C LEU A 351 -18.62 1.22 -16.15
N ASN A 352 -19.08 2.26 -16.83
CA ASN A 352 -20.47 2.35 -17.26
C ASN A 352 -20.75 1.37 -18.40
N ASN A 353 -19.79 1.20 -19.34
CA ASN A 353 -19.88 0.17 -20.36
C ASN A 353 -19.86 -1.24 -19.73
N LEU A 354 -19.07 -1.45 -18.68
CA LEU A 354 -19.09 -2.71 -17.92
C LEU A 354 -20.48 -2.97 -17.30
N GLU A 355 -21.11 -1.98 -16.64
CA GLU A 355 -22.45 -2.10 -16.10
C GLU A 355 -23.51 -2.39 -17.18
N HIS A 356 -23.41 -1.69 -18.30
CA HIS A 356 -24.26 -1.91 -19.45
C HIS A 356 -24.16 -3.34 -19.95
N ASN A 357 -22.94 -3.85 -20.14
CA ASN A 357 -22.71 -5.23 -20.59
C ASN A 357 -23.26 -6.27 -19.59
N VAL A 358 -23.05 -6.04 -18.30
CA VAL A 358 -23.64 -6.91 -17.24
C VAL A 358 -25.15 -6.97 -17.36
N LYS A 359 -25.81 -5.82 -17.54
CA LYS A 359 -27.27 -5.75 -17.69
C LYS A 359 -27.77 -6.49 -18.94
N VAL A 360 -27.12 -6.24 -20.08
CA VAL A 360 -27.47 -6.88 -21.36
C VAL A 360 -27.27 -8.39 -21.29
N LEU A 361 -26.14 -8.86 -20.73
CA LEU A 361 -25.84 -10.28 -20.57
C LEU A 361 -26.82 -10.97 -19.61
N LYS A 362 -27.14 -10.34 -18.45
CA LYS A 362 -28.14 -10.88 -17.51
C LYS A 362 -29.51 -11.05 -18.16
N ASN A 363 -29.93 -10.12 -19.00
CA ASN A 363 -31.21 -10.21 -19.70
C ASN A 363 -31.25 -11.33 -20.77
N ALA A 364 -30.09 -11.75 -21.26
CA ALA A 364 -29.96 -12.83 -22.24
C ALA A 364 -29.78 -14.22 -21.60
N MET A 365 -29.53 -14.28 -20.29
CA MET A 365 -29.32 -15.53 -19.56
C MET A 365 -30.64 -16.25 -19.27
N PRO A 366 -30.60 -17.60 -19.11
CA PRO A 366 -31.77 -18.36 -18.67
C PRO A 366 -32.32 -17.84 -17.32
N PRO A 367 -33.61 -17.94 -17.07
CA PRO A 367 -34.19 -17.59 -15.77
C PRO A 367 -33.53 -18.34 -14.62
N LYS A 368 -33.29 -17.64 -13.48
CA LYS A 368 -32.61 -18.16 -12.27
C LYS A 368 -31.11 -18.45 -12.41
N CYS A 369 -30.51 -18.18 -13.57
CA CYS A 369 -29.09 -18.34 -13.79
C CYS A 369 -28.30 -17.12 -13.28
N GLU A 370 -27.17 -17.33 -12.62
CA GLU A 370 -26.30 -16.28 -12.09
C GLU A 370 -25.11 -16.04 -13.00
N LEU A 371 -24.71 -14.77 -13.15
CA LEU A 371 -23.51 -14.40 -13.91
C LEU A 371 -22.25 -14.63 -13.05
N MET A 372 -21.38 -15.56 -13.47
CA MET A 372 -20.04 -15.75 -12.92
C MET A 372 -19.05 -14.95 -13.76
N ALA A 373 -18.51 -13.87 -13.20
CA ALA A 373 -17.57 -12.99 -13.89
C ALA A 373 -16.18 -13.62 -13.94
N VAL A 374 -15.67 -13.86 -15.14
CA VAL A 374 -14.29 -14.36 -15.32
C VAL A 374 -13.32 -13.19 -15.34
N VAL A 375 -12.55 -13.06 -14.25
CA VAL A 375 -11.64 -11.94 -13.98
C VAL A 375 -10.17 -12.35 -13.89
N LYS A 376 -9.81 -13.48 -14.51
CA LYS A 376 -8.44 -13.99 -14.62
C LYS A 376 -7.55 -13.01 -15.40
N ALA A 377 -6.22 -13.17 -15.27
CA ALA A 377 -5.21 -12.36 -15.98
C ALA A 377 -5.46 -10.85 -15.85
N GLU A 378 -5.60 -10.37 -14.59
CA GLU A 378 -5.92 -8.97 -14.26
C GLU A 378 -7.22 -8.48 -14.94
N ALA A 379 -8.27 -9.31 -14.95
CA ALA A 379 -9.52 -9.04 -15.64
C ALA A 379 -9.29 -8.78 -17.15
N TYR A 380 -8.55 -9.68 -17.81
CA TYR A 380 -8.12 -9.54 -19.22
C TYR A 380 -7.40 -8.20 -19.49
N GLY A 381 -6.60 -7.73 -18.52
CA GLY A 381 -5.85 -6.48 -18.61
C GLY A 381 -6.59 -5.22 -18.16
N HIS A 382 -7.86 -5.32 -17.77
CA HIS A 382 -8.69 -4.19 -17.36
C HIS A 382 -8.47 -3.75 -15.90
N GLY A 383 -7.69 -4.51 -15.11
CA GLY A 383 -7.48 -4.28 -13.67
C GLY A 383 -8.44 -5.07 -12.79
N ALA A 384 -7.96 -6.18 -12.23
CA ALA A 384 -8.79 -7.12 -11.47
C ALA A 384 -9.43 -6.47 -10.22
N PHE A 385 -8.75 -5.51 -9.59
CA PHE A 385 -9.27 -4.82 -8.41
C PHE A 385 -10.47 -3.93 -8.74
N GLU A 386 -10.29 -3.04 -9.72
CA GLU A 386 -11.30 -2.06 -10.13
C GLU A 386 -12.55 -2.76 -10.66
N ILE A 387 -12.36 -3.72 -11.57
CA ILE A 387 -13.44 -4.51 -12.17
C ILE A 387 -14.20 -5.31 -11.11
N SER A 388 -13.52 -6.12 -10.30
CA SER A 388 -14.20 -7.02 -9.34
C SER A 388 -14.89 -6.26 -8.22
N THR A 389 -14.29 -5.16 -7.72
CA THR A 389 -14.91 -4.31 -6.70
C THR A 389 -16.14 -3.58 -7.24
N HIS A 390 -16.09 -3.15 -8.50
CA HIS A 390 -17.23 -2.51 -9.15
C HIS A 390 -18.35 -3.50 -9.39
N LEU A 391 -18.03 -4.70 -9.90
CA LEU A 391 -19.00 -5.79 -10.07
C LEU A 391 -19.68 -6.18 -8.75
N ASN A 392 -18.96 -6.25 -7.64
CA ASN A 392 -19.57 -6.47 -6.32
C ASN A 392 -20.55 -5.37 -5.94
N LYS A 393 -20.27 -4.09 -6.26
CA LYS A 393 -21.19 -2.96 -5.97
C LYS A 393 -22.51 -3.08 -6.71
N ILE A 394 -22.50 -3.63 -7.94
CA ILE A 394 -23.69 -3.83 -8.76
C ILE A 394 -24.30 -5.23 -8.60
N GLY A 395 -23.92 -5.96 -7.54
CA GLY A 395 -24.57 -7.21 -7.14
C GLY A 395 -24.06 -8.47 -7.85
N ILE A 396 -22.88 -8.45 -8.47
CA ILE A 396 -22.21 -9.68 -8.95
C ILE A 396 -21.36 -10.23 -7.81
N ASN A 397 -21.69 -11.45 -7.36
CA ASN A 397 -21.02 -12.10 -6.22
C ASN A 397 -20.39 -13.46 -6.57
N THR A 398 -20.23 -13.75 -7.84
CA THR A 398 -19.62 -14.99 -8.34
C THR A 398 -18.53 -14.65 -9.35
N PHE A 399 -17.32 -15.16 -9.09
CA PHE A 399 -16.12 -14.82 -9.85
C PHE A 399 -15.34 -16.09 -10.22
N ALA A 400 -14.61 -16.05 -11.33
CA ALA A 400 -13.69 -17.11 -11.71
C ALA A 400 -12.32 -16.53 -12.06
N VAL A 401 -11.27 -17.15 -11.54
CA VAL A 401 -9.86 -16.79 -11.71
C VAL A 401 -9.05 -17.98 -12.23
N ALA A 402 -7.84 -17.75 -12.77
CA ALA A 402 -7.00 -18.84 -13.26
C ALA A 402 -6.22 -19.53 -12.14
N THR A 403 -5.75 -18.77 -11.14
CA THR A 403 -4.82 -19.27 -10.12
C THR A 403 -5.27 -18.92 -8.70
N ILE A 404 -4.75 -19.67 -7.72
CA ILE A 404 -4.99 -19.37 -6.30
C ILE A 404 -4.50 -17.97 -5.92
N ASP A 405 -3.41 -17.49 -6.50
CA ASP A 405 -2.85 -16.16 -6.18
C ASP A 405 -3.76 -15.04 -6.65
N GLU A 406 -4.40 -15.18 -7.81
CA GLU A 406 -5.43 -14.26 -8.27
C GLU A 406 -6.62 -14.25 -7.30
N GLY A 407 -7.11 -15.42 -6.88
CA GLY A 407 -8.22 -15.53 -5.92
C GLY A 407 -7.89 -14.90 -4.56
N ILE A 408 -6.70 -15.18 -4.02
CA ILE A 408 -6.21 -14.55 -2.80
C ILE A 408 -6.09 -13.03 -2.95
N LYS A 409 -5.66 -12.53 -4.11
CA LYS A 409 -5.54 -11.10 -4.40
C LYS A 409 -6.91 -10.42 -4.37
N LEU A 410 -7.94 -11.03 -4.99
CA LEU A 410 -9.31 -10.55 -4.94
C LEU A 410 -9.85 -10.49 -3.50
N ARG A 411 -9.66 -11.54 -2.69
CA ARG A 411 -10.07 -11.53 -1.28
C ARG A 411 -9.40 -10.43 -0.47
N LYS A 412 -8.13 -10.14 -0.72
CA LYS A 412 -7.40 -9.04 -0.07
C LYS A 412 -7.88 -7.66 -0.49
N TYR A 413 -8.46 -7.54 -1.66
CA TYR A 413 -9.15 -6.35 -2.11
C TYR A 413 -10.56 -6.19 -1.51
N GLY A 414 -11.04 -7.20 -0.77
CA GLY A 414 -12.36 -7.19 -0.14
C GLY A 414 -13.48 -7.69 -1.05
N VAL A 415 -13.17 -8.36 -2.17
CA VAL A 415 -14.17 -8.97 -3.06
C VAL A 415 -14.92 -10.08 -2.30
N ARG A 416 -16.25 -9.99 -2.33
CA ARG A 416 -17.17 -10.89 -1.63
C ARG A 416 -17.76 -11.93 -2.59
N GLY A 417 -18.41 -12.94 -2.02
CA GLY A 417 -19.09 -13.99 -2.79
C GLY A 417 -18.18 -15.16 -3.16
N GLU A 418 -18.57 -16.00 -4.10
CA GLU A 418 -17.80 -17.16 -4.52
C GLU A 418 -16.65 -16.76 -5.45
N ILE A 419 -15.48 -17.36 -5.25
CA ILE A 419 -14.33 -17.21 -6.17
C ILE A 419 -13.85 -18.61 -6.53
N LEU A 420 -14.09 -19.01 -7.79
CA LEU A 420 -13.67 -20.29 -8.34
C LEU A 420 -12.30 -20.17 -9.01
N ILE A 421 -11.38 -21.05 -8.63
CA ILE A 421 -10.08 -21.22 -9.29
C ILE A 421 -10.25 -22.24 -10.42
N LEU A 422 -10.06 -21.82 -11.67
CA LEU A 422 -10.26 -22.65 -12.85
C LEU A 422 -9.08 -23.61 -13.15
N GLY A 423 -7.90 -23.32 -12.61
CA GLY A 423 -6.68 -24.08 -12.82
C GLY A 423 -6.28 -24.96 -11.63
N TYR A 424 -5.09 -25.54 -11.74
CA TYR A 424 -4.47 -26.34 -10.70
C TYR A 424 -3.96 -25.49 -9.54
N THR A 425 -4.07 -26.02 -8.32
CA THR A 425 -3.44 -25.47 -7.11
C THR A 425 -2.61 -26.58 -6.45
N ASP A 426 -1.38 -26.29 -6.10
CA ASP A 426 -0.51 -27.25 -5.41
C ASP A 426 -1.14 -27.70 -4.08
N ILE A 427 -1.05 -29.01 -3.77
CA ILE A 427 -1.67 -29.62 -2.58
C ILE A 427 -1.15 -28.98 -1.28
N SER A 428 0.12 -28.57 -1.24
CA SER A 428 0.71 -27.87 -0.09
C SER A 428 0.00 -26.56 0.27
N ARG A 429 -0.78 -26.01 -0.67
CA ARG A 429 -1.55 -24.77 -0.50
C ARG A 429 -3.03 -25.01 -0.13
N ALA A 430 -3.42 -26.23 0.17
CA ALA A 430 -4.80 -26.58 0.54
C ALA A 430 -5.33 -25.72 1.72
N SER A 431 -4.50 -25.44 2.71
CA SER A 431 -4.84 -24.57 3.84
C SER A 431 -5.16 -23.13 3.43
N GLU A 432 -4.56 -22.62 2.34
CA GLU A 432 -4.85 -21.28 1.82
C GLU A 432 -6.23 -21.23 1.13
N LEU A 433 -6.65 -22.31 0.44
CA LEU A 433 -8.00 -22.40 -0.13
C LEU A 433 -9.07 -22.20 0.95
N LYS A 434 -8.94 -22.90 2.08
CA LYS A 434 -9.83 -22.73 3.23
C LYS A 434 -9.74 -21.36 3.87
N LYS A 435 -8.52 -20.87 4.10
CA LYS A 435 -8.24 -19.58 4.76
C LYS A 435 -8.85 -18.40 4.03
N TYR A 436 -8.81 -18.44 2.70
CA TYR A 436 -9.31 -17.35 1.85
C TYR A 436 -10.69 -17.65 1.26
N ASP A 437 -11.36 -18.72 1.71
CA ASP A 437 -12.69 -19.12 1.25
C ASP A 437 -12.79 -19.18 -0.28
N LEU A 438 -11.87 -19.95 -0.91
CA LEU A 438 -11.79 -20.12 -2.36
C LEU A 438 -12.32 -21.50 -2.75
N SER A 439 -13.07 -21.58 -3.86
CA SER A 439 -13.53 -22.82 -4.46
C SER A 439 -12.48 -23.32 -5.46
N GLN A 440 -12.10 -24.60 -5.40
CA GLN A 440 -11.08 -25.20 -6.26
C GLN A 440 -11.73 -26.06 -7.36
N THR A 441 -11.26 -25.94 -8.59
CA THR A 441 -11.61 -26.88 -9.65
C THR A 441 -10.89 -28.22 -9.44
N LEU A 442 -11.64 -29.31 -9.39
CA LEU A 442 -11.11 -30.66 -9.42
C LEU A 442 -10.88 -31.06 -10.87
N ILE A 443 -9.61 -31.13 -11.26
CA ILE A 443 -9.18 -31.32 -12.66
C ILE A 443 -9.15 -32.78 -13.08
N ASP A 444 -9.00 -33.72 -12.14
CA ASP A 444 -9.10 -35.14 -12.28
C ASP A 444 -9.40 -35.80 -10.93
N TYR A 445 -9.57 -37.14 -10.92
CA TYR A 445 -9.89 -37.92 -9.72
C TYR A 445 -8.71 -38.02 -8.75
N GLU A 446 -7.51 -38.22 -9.27
CA GLU A 446 -6.27 -38.34 -8.50
C GLU A 446 -5.98 -37.03 -7.72
N TYR A 447 -6.17 -35.92 -8.37
CA TYR A 447 -6.05 -34.57 -7.73
C TYR A 447 -7.10 -34.37 -6.63
N ALA A 448 -8.36 -34.78 -6.89
CA ALA A 448 -9.41 -34.70 -5.87
C ALA A 448 -9.06 -35.56 -4.64
N ASN A 449 -8.55 -36.77 -4.86
CA ASN A 449 -8.11 -37.66 -3.79
C ASN A 449 -6.91 -37.09 -3.00
N ALA A 450 -5.91 -36.55 -3.68
CA ALA A 450 -4.77 -35.91 -3.02
C ALA A 450 -5.19 -34.70 -2.18
N LEU A 451 -6.11 -33.85 -2.65
CA LEU A 451 -6.69 -32.75 -1.88
C LEU A 451 -7.47 -33.29 -0.66
N ASN A 452 -8.25 -34.37 -0.82
CA ASN A 452 -8.94 -34.99 0.29
C ASN A 452 -7.98 -35.55 1.36
N GLN A 453 -6.87 -36.15 0.95
CA GLN A 453 -5.82 -36.66 1.86
C GLN A 453 -5.10 -35.55 2.63
N SER A 454 -5.15 -34.30 2.18
CA SER A 454 -4.60 -33.17 2.92
C SER A 454 -5.31 -32.91 4.27
N GLY A 455 -6.48 -33.49 4.52
CA GLY A 455 -7.28 -33.31 5.73
C GLY A 455 -7.93 -31.91 5.87
N VAL A 456 -7.78 -31.05 4.88
CA VAL A 456 -8.35 -29.70 4.87
C VAL A 456 -9.68 -29.69 4.14
N THR A 457 -10.75 -29.22 4.80
CA THR A 457 -12.07 -29.09 4.14
C THR A 457 -12.03 -27.99 3.09
N ILE A 458 -12.29 -28.34 1.82
CA ILE A 458 -12.19 -27.48 0.64
C ILE A 458 -13.54 -27.46 -0.09
N LYS A 459 -14.00 -26.25 -0.48
CA LYS A 459 -15.08 -26.08 -1.45
C LYS A 459 -14.56 -26.38 -2.85
N ALA A 460 -15.30 -27.14 -3.64
CA ALA A 460 -14.81 -27.55 -4.94
C ALA A 460 -15.90 -27.62 -6.01
N HIS A 461 -15.51 -27.38 -7.27
CA HIS A 461 -16.30 -27.67 -8.45
C HIS A 461 -15.64 -28.78 -9.26
N ILE A 462 -16.40 -29.83 -9.61
CA ILE A 462 -15.90 -30.91 -10.44
C ILE A 462 -15.88 -30.45 -11.89
N LYS A 463 -14.71 -30.53 -12.54
CA LYS A 463 -14.58 -30.32 -13.98
C LYS A 463 -14.81 -31.61 -14.72
N VAL A 464 -15.76 -31.60 -15.67
CA VAL A 464 -16.06 -32.71 -16.56
C VAL A 464 -15.46 -32.45 -17.94
N ASN A 465 -14.73 -33.44 -18.46
CA ASN A 465 -14.26 -33.45 -19.83
C ASN A 465 -15.33 -34.12 -20.72
N THR A 466 -15.94 -33.33 -21.58
CA THR A 466 -16.97 -33.74 -22.53
C THR A 466 -16.46 -33.80 -23.97
N GLY A 467 -15.12 -33.65 -24.18
CA GLY A 467 -14.52 -33.69 -25.50
C GLY A 467 -13.41 -32.64 -25.76
N MET A 468 -13.25 -31.63 -24.89
CA MET A 468 -12.20 -30.63 -25.02
C MET A 468 -10.79 -31.16 -24.73
N ASN A 469 -10.64 -32.18 -23.93
CA ASN A 469 -9.40 -32.89 -23.61
C ASN A 469 -8.28 -32.02 -23.02
N ARG A 470 -8.64 -30.97 -22.26
CA ARG A 470 -7.66 -30.11 -21.57
C ARG A 470 -7.57 -30.41 -20.08
N LEU A 471 -8.68 -30.46 -19.39
CA LEU A 471 -8.83 -30.74 -17.95
C LEU A 471 -10.18 -31.40 -17.72
N GLY A 472 -10.31 -32.19 -16.67
CA GLY A 472 -11.57 -32.77 -16.21
C GLY A 472 -11.63 -34.27 -16.29
N ILE A 473 -12.51 -34.87 -15.47
CA ILE A 473 -12.83 -36.29 -15.46
C ILE A 473 -13.69 -36.60 -16.69
N SER A 474 -13.46 -37.70 -17.37
CA SER A 474 -14.28 -38.10 -18.52
C SER A 474 -15.76 -38.15 -18.14
N SER A 475 -16.63 -37.68 -19.04
CA SER A 475 -18.10 -37.79 -18.87
C SER A 475 -18.60 -39.23 -18.84
N GLU A 476 -17.76 -40.19 -19.27
CA GLU A 476 -18.05 -41.62 -19.24
C GLU A 476 -17.73 -42.24 -17.86
N ASP A 477 -16.87 -41.62 -17.06
CA ASP A 477 -16.43 -42.08 -15.74
C ASP A 477 -17.35 -41.62 -14.60
N SER A 478 -18.65 -41.91 -14.69
CA SER A 478 -19.64 -41.53 -13.66
C SER A 478 -19.30 -42.10 -12.27
N SER A 479 -18.65 -43.26 -12.21
CA SER A 479 -18.20 -43.86 -10.95
C SER A 479 -17.15 -43.03 -10.24
N LYS A 480 -16.16 -42.48 -10.94
CA LYS A 480 -15.13 -41.58 -10.38
C LYS A 480 -15.74 -40.27 -9.93
N VAL A 481 -16.63 -39.67 -10.75
CA VAL A 481 -17.33 -38.44 -10.38
C VAL A 481 -18.18 -38.67 -9.12
N GLY A 482 -18.94 -39.79 -9.05
CA GLY A 482 -19.75 -40.16 -7.88
C GLY A 482 -18.92 -40.40 -6.61
N ALA A 483 -17.71 -41.00 -6.75
CA ALA A 483 -16.83 -41.25 -5.62
C ALA A 483 -16.36 -39.95 -4.95
N ILE A 484 -16.19 -38.85 -5.69
CA ILE A 484 -15.78 -37.54 -5.13
C ILE A 484 -16.80 -37.00 -4.13
N PHE A 485 -18.10 -37.22 -4.34
CA PHE A 485 -19.15 -36.80 -3.40
C PHE A 485 -19.07 -37.48 -2.04
N LYS A 486 -18.39 -38.64 -1.95
CA LYS A 486 -18.17 -39.40 -0.71
C LYS A 486 -16.89 -38.99 0.03
N MET A 487 -16.08 -38.10 -0.53
CA MET A 487 -14.82 -37.65 0.07
C MET A 487 -15.09 -36.73 1.27
N LYS A 488 -14.49 -37.06 2.42
CA LYS A 488 -14.76 -36.43 3.72
C LYS A 488 -14.42 -34.94 3.75
N TYR A 489 -13.34 -34.54 3.08
CA TYR A 489 -12.80 -33.17 3.13
C TYR A 489 -13.07 -32.36 1.85
N ILE A 490 -13.81 -32.91 0.88
CA ILE A 490 -14.20 -32.21 -0.34
C ILE A 490 -15.70 -31.88 -0.26
N LYS A 491 -16.01 -30.57 -0.30
CA LYS A 491 -17.40 -30.08 -0.37
C LYS A 491 -17.70 -29.68 -1.82
N VAL A 492 -18.33 -30.55 -2.56
CA VAL A 492 -18.71 -30.29 -3.95
C VAL A 492 -19.86 -29.28 -3.97
N SER A 493 -19.62 -28.08 -4.50
CA SER A 493 -20.58 -26.99 -4.66
C SER A 493 -21.00 -26.75 -6.11
N GLY A 494 -20.28 -27.35 -7.09
CA GLY A 494 -20.64 -27.24 -8.50
C GLY A 494 -20.05 -28.36 -9.35
N ILE A 495 -20.64 -28.55 -10.53
CA ILE A 495 -20.13 -29.40 -11.62
C ILE A 495 -20.16 -28.59 -12.90
N PHE A 496 -19.10 -28.65 -13.70
CA PHE A 496 -19.06 -27.89 -14.93
C PHE A 496 -18.26 -28.54 -16.06
N THR A 497 -18.62 -28.16 -17.27
CA THR A 497 -17.82 -28.43 -18.48
C THR A 497 -17.51 -27.14 -19.24
N HIS A 498 -16.81 -27.25 -20.37
CA HIS A 498 -16.49 -26.12 -21.25
C HIS A 498 -16.65 -26.55 -22.71
N LEU A 499 -17.51 -25.86 -23.41
CA LEU A 499 -17.76 -26.06 -24.84
C LEU A 499 -16.65 -25.39 -25.64
N CYS A 500 -15.83 -26.18 -26.33
CA CYS A 500 -14.60 -25.68 -26.98
C CYS A 500 -14.84 -25.07 -28.37
N CYS A 501 -15.92 -25.43 -29.05
CA CYS A 501 -16.25 -24.95 -30.40
C CYS A 501 -17.54 -24.10 -30.43
N SER A 502 -17.96 -23.58 -29.25
CA SER A 502 -19.21 -22.81 -29.16
C SER A 502 -19.13 -21.40 -29.81
N ASP A 503 -17.97 -20.97 -30.25
CA ASP A 503 -17.72 -19.71 -30.99
C ASP A 503 -17.96 -19.86 -32.50
N SER A 504 -18.06 -21.09 -33.02
CA SER A 504 -18.34 -21.37 -34.42
C SER A 504 -19.78 -21.86 -34.61
N LEU A 505 -20.39 -21.48 -35.72
CA LEU A 505 -21.71 -21.92 -36.20
C LEU A 505 -21.62 -22.83 -37.43
N SER A 506 -20.41 -23.37 -37.77
CA SER A 506 -20.28 -24.39 -38.80
C SER A 506 -21.03 -25.67 -38.39
N ASN A 507 -21.51 -26.43 -39.38
CA ASN A 507 -22.29 -27.66 -39.08
C ASN A 507 -21.54 -28.64 -38.23
N ASP A 508 -20.24 -28.82 -38.47
CA ASP A 508 -19.38 -29.76 -37.72
C ASP A 508 -19.17 -29.30 -36.28
N ASP A 509 -18.88 -28.01 -36.07
CA ASP A 509 -18.67 -27.43 -34.73
C ASP A 509 -19.98 -27.43 -33.91
N VAL A 510 -21.12 -27.17 -34.56
CA VAL A 510 -22.44 -27.27 -33.94
C VAL A 510 -22.75 -28.71 -33.55
N ALA A 511 -22.48 -29.68 -34.41
CA ALA A 511 -22.67 -31.11 -34.12
C ALA A 511 -21.79 -31.55 -32.93
N PHE A 512 -20.53 -31.16 -32.92
CA PHE A 512 -19.60 -31.44 -31.83
C PHE A 512 -19.99 -30.76 -30.51
N THR A 513 -20.40 -29.51 -30.56
CA THR A 513 -20.88 -28.78 -29.38
C THR A 513 -22.12 -29.44 -28.78
N ASN A 514 -23.09 -29.86 -29.61
CA ASN A 514 -24.27 -30.59 -29.18
C ASN A 514 -23.89 -31.96 -28.55
N GLN A 515 -22.90 -32.65 -29.10
CA GLN A 515 -22.37 -33.89 -28.49
C GLN A 515 -21.78 -33.58 -27.09
N GLN A 516 -20.99 -32.51 -26.91
CA GLN A 516 -20.48 -32.11 -25.60
C GLN A 516 -21.61 -31.82 -24.59
N ILE A 517 -22.66 -31.13 -25.04
CA ILE A 517 -23.85 -30.82 -24.23
C ILE A 517 -24.55 -32.12 -23.80
N ASN A 518 -24.81 -33.01 -24.75
CA ASN A 518 -25.46 -34.30 -24.48
C ASN A 518 -24.64 -35.16 -23.51
N ASN A 519 -23.33 -35.25 -23.70
CA ASN A 519 -22.42 -36.01 -22.82
C ASN A 519 -22.47 -35.45 -21.38
N PHE A 520 -22.53 -34.13 -21.23
CA PHE A 520 -22.63 -33.49 -19.93
C PHE A 520 -23.94 -33.83 -19.21
N TYR A 521 -25.10 -33.63 -19.84
CA TYR A 521 -26.37 -33.89 -19.19
C TYR A 521 -26.60 -35.38 -18.96
N LYS A 522 -26.16 -36.28 -19.87
CA LYS A 522 -26.20 -37.73 -19.65
C LYS A 522 -25.47 -38.12 -18.35
N LEU A 523 -24.25 -37.57 -18.13
CA LEU A 523 -23.55 -37.78 -16.86
C LEU A 523 -24.36 -37.28 -15.65
N ILE A 524 -24.96 -36.09 -15.76
CA ILE A 524 -25.77 -35.52 -14.67
C ILE A 524 -26.95 -36.40 -14.34
N ASP A 525 -27.63 -36.96 -15.34
CA ASP A 525 -28.76 -37.84 -15.13
C ASP A 525 -28.32 -39.16 -14.46
N VAL A 526 -27.21 -39.77 -14.90
CA VAL A 526 -26.65 -40.99 -14.24
C VAL A 526 -26.32 -40.70 -12.77
N LEU A 527 -25.80 -39.50 -12.43
CA LEU A 527 -25.51 -39.12 -11.05
C LEU A 527 -26.78 -38.94 -10.23
N LYS A 528 -27.83 -38.33 -10.81
CA LYS A 528 -29.15 -38.21 -10.16
C LYS A 528 -29.77 -39.58 -9.86
N ASP A 529 -29.74 -40.48 -10.86
CA ASP A 529 -30.26 -41.84 -10.73
C ASP A 529 -29.52 -42.66 -9.66
N SER A 530 -28.23 -42.32 -9.43
CA SER A 530 -27.41 -42.91 -8.36
C SER A 530 -27.71 -42.27 -6.98
N GLY A 531 -28.73 -41.43 -6.85
CA GLY A 531 -29.14 -40.77 -5.60
C GLY A 531 -28.26 -39.59 -5.18
N ILE A 532 -27.38 -39.08 -6.07
CA ILE A 532 -26.52 -37.91 -5.78
C ILE A 532 -27.34 -36.63 -5.95
N ARG A 533 -27.39 -35.83 -4.90
CA ARG A 533 -27.95 -34.47 -5.00
C ARG A 533 -27.04 -33.60 -5.85
N ILE A 534 -27.52 -33.20 -7.01
CA ILE A 534 -26.72 -32.39 -7.96
C ILE A 534 -26.54 -30.97 -7.41
N PRO A 535 -25.28 -30.51 -7.32
CA PRO A 535 -24.95 -29.13 -6.94
C PRO A 535 -25.16 -28.16 -8.13
N LYS A 536 -24.68 -26.91 -8.01
CA LYS A 536 -24.75 -25.91 -9.08
C LYS A 536 -24.11 -26.39 -10.38
N LEU A 537 -24.82 -26.26 -11.50
CA LEU A 537 -24.33 -26.63 -12.84
C LEU A 537 -23.89 -25.41 -13.64
N HIS A 538 -22.79 -25.52 -14.39
CA HIS A 538 -22.37 -24.49 -15.33
C HIS A 538 -21.66 -25.06 -16.58
N ILE A 539 -22.24 -24.77 -17.73
CA ILE A 539 -21.78 -25.25 -19.02
C ILE A 539 -21.39 -24.09 -19.96
N GLN A 540 -22.10 -22.99 -19.89
CA GLN A 540 -21.96 -21.86 -20.79
C GLN A 540 -20.72 -21.00 -20.45
N SER A 541 -20.05 -20.54 -21.52
CA SER A 541 -19.09 -19.42 -21.54
C SER A 541 -19.72 -18.21 -22.25
N SER A 542 -18.94 -17.20 -22.64
CA SER A 542 -19.44 -16.07 -23.44
C SER A 542 -20.14 -16.55 -24.72
N TYR A 543 -19.49 -17.35 -25.54
CA TYR A 543 -20.11 -17.88 -26.77
C TYR A 543 -21.15 -18.96 -26.49
N GLY A 544 -20.99 -19.73 -25.41
CA GLY A 544 -22.02 -20.66 -24.97
C GLY A 544 -23.34 -19.95 -24.71
N LEU A 545 -23.33 -18.75 -24.10
CA LEU A 545 -24.52 -17.93 -23.93
C LEU A 545 -25.02 -17.39 -25.26
N LEU A 546 -24.13 -16.83 -26.09
CA LEU A 546 -24.53 -16.16 -27.34
C LEU A 546 -25.11 -17.12 -28.39
N ASN A 547 -24.61 -18.37 -28.43
CA ASN A 547 -24.98 -19.34 -29.46
C ASN A 547 -25.92 -20.45 -28.96
N TYR A 548 -25.97 -20.69 -27.64
CA TYR A 548 -26.79 -21.74 -27.00
C TYR A 548 -27.51 -21.18 -25.76
N PRO A 549 -28.36 -20.11 -25.90
CA PRO A 549 -28.92 -19.37 -24.76
C PRO A 549 -29.87 -20.19 -23.88
N ASN A 550 -30.47 -21.24 -24.41
CA ASN A 550 -31.51 -22.02 -23.74
C ASN A 550 -30.98 -23.21 -22.92
N LEU A 551 -29.66 -23.30 -22.65
CA LEU A 551 -29.11 -24.39 -21.83
C LEU A 551 -29.45 -24.17 -20.36
N GLU A 552 -30.01 -25.19 -19.70
CA GLU A 552 -30.29 -25.14 -18.28
C GLU A 552 -28.99 -25.19 -17.47
N CYS A 553 -28.72 -24.14 -16.70
CA CYS A 553 -27.56 -24.04 -15.83
C CYS A 553 -27.81 -23.02 -14.70
N ASP A 554 -27.01 -23.15 -13.63
CA ASP A 554 -27.06 -22.22 -12.49
C ASP A 554 -26.10 -21.03 -12.66
N TYR A 555 -24.97 -21.24 -13.40
CA TYR A 555 -23.99 -20.18 -13.66
C TYR A 555 -23.63 -20.09 -15.14
N VAL A 556 -23.56 -18.87 -15.66
CA VAL A 556 -22.88 -18.54 -16.92
C VAL A 556 -21.54 -17.89 -16.64
N ARG A 557 -20.44 -18.50 -17.08
CA ARG A 557 -19.07 -17.98 -16.91
C ARG A 557 -18.74 -16.99 -18.00
N VAL A 558 -19.06 -15.72 -17.83
CA VAL A 558 -18.84 -14.70 -18.85
C VAL A 558 -17.41 -14.13 -18.70
N GLY A 559 -16.63 -14.27 -19.77
CA GLY A 559 -15.28 -13.72 -19.89
C GLY A 559 -15.27 -12.54 -20.86
N ILE A 560 -14.87 -12.81 -22.11
CA ILE A 560 -14.61 -11.78 -23.12
C ILE A 560 -15.84 -10.86 -23.40
N ALA A 561 -17.04 -11.43 -23.45
CA ALA A 561 -18.26 -10.65 -23.66
C ALA A 561 -18.58 -9.66 -22.52
N LEU A 562 -18.12 -9.95 -21.28
CA LEU A 562 -18.25 -9.02 -20.16
C LEU A 562 -17.53 -7.69 -20.44
N TYR A 563 -16.40 -7.79 -21.15
CA TYR A 563 -15.57 -6.63 -21.52
C TYR A 563 -16.01 -5.99 -22.86
N GLY A 564 -17.12 -6.44 -23.42
CA GLY A 564 -17.74 -5.82 -24.58
C GLY A 564 -17.06 -6.13 -25.91
N VAL A 565 -16.34 -7.27 -25.98
CA VAL A 565 -15.64 -7.70 -27.19
C VAL A 565 -15.90 -9.19 -27.46
N LEU A 566 -15.73 -9.60 -28.70
CA LEU A 566 -15.69 -10.99 -29.15
C LEU A 566 -14.27 -11.37 -29.58
N SER A 567 -14.03 -12.61 -29.96
CA SER A 567 -12.71 -13.09 -30.41
C SER A 567 -12.29 -12.42 -31.71
N SER A 568 -13.26 -12.15 -32.60
CA SER A 568 -13.09 -11.38 -33.83
C SER A 568 -14.25 -10.40 -34.01
N PRO A 569 -14.02 -9.22 -34.64
CA PRO A 569 -15.09 -8.30 -35.00
C PRO A 569 -16.13 -8.90 -35.95
N ASN A 570 -15.74 -9.94 -36.70
CA ASN A 570 -16.56 -10.60 -37.71
C ASN A 570 -17.24 -11.88 -37.18
N ASP A 571 -17.14 -12.16 -35.88
CA ASP A 571 -17.77 -13.36 -35.31
C ASP A 571 -19.29 -13.29 -35.44
N ASP A 572 -19.87 -14.34 -36.03
CA ASP A 572 -21.30 -14.49 -36.10
C ASP A 572 -21.84 -15.19 -34.88
N THR A 573 -22.88 -14.64 -34.28
CA THR A 573 -23.53 -15.18 -33.07
C THR A 573 -25.04 -15.17 -33.25
N LYS A 574 -25.73 -16.19 -32.68
CA LYS A 574 -27.20 -16.28 -32.76
C LYS A 574 -27.86 -15.13 -32.02
N LEU A 575 -27.36 -14.76 -30.82
CA LEU A 575 -27.82 -13.55 -30.14
C LEU A 575 -26.93 -12.37 -30.49
N LYS A 576 -27.54 -11.33 -31.07
CA LYS A 576 -26.86 -10.06 -31.32
C LYS A 576 -27.15 -9.13 -30.15
N LEU A 577 -26.18 -8.98 -29.28
CA LEU A 577 -26.29 -8.16 -28.06
C LEU A 577 -25.56 -6.82 -28.24
N ASP A 578 -26.10 -5.73 -27.69
CA ASP A 578 -25.45 -4.42 -27.65
C ASP A 578 -24.32 -4.43 -26.60
N LEU A 579 -23.21 -5.08 -26.92
CA LEU A 579 -22.03 -5.11 -26.07
C LEU A 579 -21.12 -3.92 -26.40
N ARG A 580 -20.64 -3.23 -25.35
CA ARG A 580 -19.82 -2.02 -25.48
C ARG A 580 -18.41 -2.27 -24.98
N PRO A 581 -17.36 -1.95 -25.77
CA PRO A 581 -15.98 -2.08 -25.34
C PRO A 581 -15.72 -1.34 -24.01
N VAL A 582 -15.18 -2.06 -23.03
CA VAL A 582 -14.85 -1.52 -21.71
C VAL A 582 -13.47 -0.86 -21.72
N LEU A 583 -12.54 -1.32 -22.56
CA LEU A 583 -11.19 -0.80 -22.69
C LEU A 583 -11.05 0.02 -23.99
N SER A 584 -10.45 1.20 -23.89
CA SER A 584 -9.93 1.95 -25.02
C SER A 584 -8.47 2.33 -24.80
N LEU A 585 -7.64 2.14 -25.84
CA LEU A 585 -6.24 2.56 -25.83
C LEU A 585 -6.11 3.87 -26.60
N LYS A 586 -5.57 4.88 -25.94
CA LYS A 586 -5.37 6.22 -26.50
C LYS A 586 -3.89 6.59 -26.48
N SER A 587 -3.43 7.29 -27.54
CA SER A 587 -2.07 7.82 -27.60
C SER A 587 -2.05 9.19 -28.25
N LYS A 588 -1.03 10.02 -27.93
CA LYS A 588 -0.76 11.29 -28.59
C LYS A 588 0.17 11.09 -29.77
N VAL A 589 -0.13 11.71 -30.89
CA VAL A 589 0.83 11.88 -31.97
C VAL A 589 1.90 12.87 -31.50
N VAL A 590 3.14 12.40 -31.37
CA VAL A 590 4.25 13.21 -30.84
C VAL A 590 5.08 13.87 -31.94
N LEU A 591 5.01 13.35 -33.17
CA LEU A 591 5.72 13.87 -34.33
C LEU A 591 5.01 13.44 -35.63
N ILE A 592 4.87 14.35 -36.56
CA ILE A 592 4.48 14.10 -37.94
C ILE A 592 5.61 14.57 -38.83
N ARG A 593 6.10 13.71 -39.71
CA ARG A 593 7.11 14.05 -40.74
C ARG A 593 6.58 13.69 -42.12
N GLN A 594 6.89 14.55 -43.04
CA GLN A 594 6.73 14.24 -44.45
C GLN A 594 8.06 13.64 -44.95
N VAL A 595 7.98 12.48 -45.57
CA VAL A 595 9.14 11.78 -46.14
C VAL A 595 8.88 11.54 -47.64
N SER A 596 9.94 11.61 -48.44
CA SER A 596 9.83 11.37 -49.89
C SER A 596 9.79 9.88 -50.18
N LYS A 597 9.23 9.51 -51.32
CA LYS A 597 9.17 8.11 -51.76
C LYS A 597 10.59 7.54 -51.88
N GLY A 598 10.89 6.48 -51.12
CA GLY A 598 12.18 5.78 -51.09
C GLY A 598 13.09 6.16 -49.91
N GLU A 599 12.70 7.10 -49.05
CA GLU A 599 13.40 7.37 -47.79
C GLU A 599 12.97 6.35 -46.73
N SER A 600 13.93 5.97 -45.86
CA SER A 600 13.68 5.08 -44.73
C SER A 600 13.00 5.83 -43.60
N VAL A 601 12.11 5.15 -42.89
CA VAL A 601 11.41 5.66 -41.68
C VAL A 601 11.96 4.97 -40.45
#